data_a11ce05034cc4d28c6bc8916423c3669
#
_entry.id   a11ce05034cc4d28c6bc8916423c3669
#
_cell.length_a   1.000
_cell.length_b   1.000
_cell.length_c   1.000
_cell.angle_alpha   90.00
_cell.angle_beta   90.00
_cell.angle_gamma   90.00
#
_symmetry.space_group_name_H-M   'P 1'
#
loop_
_entity.id
_entity.type
_entity.pdbx_description
1 polymer ?
#
loop_
_entity_poly.entity_id
_entity_poly.type
_entity_poly.pdbx_seq_one_letter_code
_entity_poly.pdbx_strand_id
1 'polypeptide(L)'
;MRVNWVIGFVLAASGAVAEPARGPELQAASNFGQTWNEVVFDAAQAEGITALRDEIHWDFAERDGGYVFDHEILTYPELMAEAGMKLTLIAVGEHPDHDAGATPYTAPAIAAFADFFAETAQRFRAVDAVEVGNEMNSESFTEGPAREADIEGRAGYYAALLEATHAAVRAARPELRILGGAAHSIPLAWFGALSADGAGAWMDSIALHPYTTAPEQFRRQIALLRAVPGFETLPIEVTEIGTVEPAKAQALLMKTYCQAALAGATNVTWYPLSPRGDGYVPLLEDDGSVTPVGRTWQMIQAELQGLEVTDAAPDPFTYACRFGDRALVIWGAERALVPEDPALSVRDLSGQPVAQPRLSPDRPLVVLSDGPAPRLGENLRLGPQLVVADSFDQFAYPGGEAGGFHRFVRVGGEVVPFILGPGQQTGGVPWTPYLTTARDGSLSMDAEYLQPSMWNGVAAEIVHAFTAPEAMVLSVEARVAPTPESSDGVVISFRHNDAQLAATTVRDATGVTLPGVALAAGDVLEIVVGPGPEPNGDDSNYRFTLRRVE
;
A
#
# COMPACT_ATOMS: atom_id res chain seq x y z
N MET A 1 32.52 -46.33 41.82
CA MET A 1 32.31 -44.89 41.64
C MET A 1 32.51 -44.57 40.16
N ARG A 2 31.45 -44.32 39.42
CA ARG A 2 31.51 -43.88 38.02
C ARG A 2 31.05 -42.44 37.98
N VAL A 3 31.93 -41.51 37.63
CA VAL A 3 31.64 -40.09 37.48
C VAL A 3 31.12 -39.85 36.04
N ASN A 4 29.84 -39.50 35.93
CA ASN A 4 29.25 -39.08 34.66
C ASN A 4 29.50 -37.58 34.49
N TRP A 5 30.26 -37.23 33.46
CA TRP A 5 30.40 -35.84 32.98
C TRP A 5 29.21 -35.51 32.06
N VAL A 6 28.38 -34.57 32.46
CA VAL A 6 27.38 -33.94 31.62
C VAL A 6 28.01 -32.75 30.93
N ILE A 7 28.27 -32.85 29.64
CA ILE A 7 28.69 -31.74 28.79
C ILE A 7 27.43 -30.97 28.41
N GLY A 8 27.22 -29.82 29.03
CA GLY A 8 26.20 -28.87 28.62
C GLY A 8 26.64 -28.11 27.37
N PHE A 9 25.94 -28.32 26.25
CA PHE A 9 26.07 -27.45 25.08
C PHE A 9 25.31 -26.16 25.36
N VAL A 10 26.02 -25.05 25.50
CA VAL A 10 25.46 -23.71 25.44
C VAL A 10 25.29 -23.36 23.96
N LEU A 11 24.08 -23.44 23.46
CA LEU A 11 23.71 -22.83 22.18
C LEU A 11 23.75 -21.31 22.35
N ALA A 12 24.81 -20.68 21.90
CA ALA A 12 24.81 -19.24 21.68
C ALA A 12 23.86 -18.93 20.52
N ALA A 13 22.67 -18.44 20.82
CA ALA A 13 21.81 -17.81 19.83
C ALA A 13 22.53 -16.53 19.37
N SER A 14 23.19 -16.58 18.22
CA SER A 14 23.62 -15.40 17.49
C SER A 14 22.36 -14.70 17.01
N GLY A 15 21.91 -13.67 17.74
CA GLY A 15 20.91 -12.75 17.24
C GLY A 15 21.44 -12.12 15.96
N ALA A 16 20.90 -12.49 14.81
CA ALA A 16 21.13 -11.75 13.58
C ALA A 16 20.62 -10.33 13.84
N VAL A 17 21.52 -9.35 13.82
CA VAL A 17 21.14 -7.94 13.79
C VAL A 17 20.44 -7.76 12.45
N ALA A 18 19.14 -7.41 12.47
CA ALA A 18 18.42 -7.12 11.25
C ALA A 18 19.18 -6.02 10.48
N GLU A 19 19.39 -6.23 9.19
CA GLU A 19 20.00 -5.19 8.36
C GLU A 19 19.12 -3.92 8.40
N PRO A 20 19.74 -2.73 8.43
CA PRO A 20 18.96 -1.49 8.41
C PRO A 20 18.14 -1.39 7.13
N ALA A 21 16.91 -0.94 7.26
CA ALA A 21 16.03 -0.68 6.12
C ALA A 21 16.67 0.34 5.17
N ARG A 22 16.48 0.16 3.87
CA ARG A 22 17.07 1.01 2.83
C ARG A 22 15.99 1.52 1.88
N GLY A 23 16.29 2.61 1.18
CA GLY A 23 15.47 3.07 0.05
C GLY A 23 15.35 1.94 -0.99
N PRO A 24 14.12 1.47 -1.30
CA PRO A 24 13.90 0.36 -2.22
C PRO A 24 14.39 0.64 -3.64
N GLU A 25 14.62 -0.41 -4.42
CA GLU A 25 14.86 -0.30 -5.86
C GLU A 25 13.61 0.27 -6.53
N LEU A 26 13.81 1.21 -7.46
CA LEU A 26 12.72 1.74 -8.27
C LEU A 26 12.60 0.95 -9.57
N GLN A 27 11.36 0.60 -9.91
CA GLN A 27 11.00 -0.02 -11.18
C GLN A 27 9.83 0.74 -11.83
N ALA A 28 9.62 0.54 -13.12
CA ALA A 28 8.46 1.02 -13.85
C ALA A 28 7.73 -0.13 -14.54
N ALA A 29 6.39 -0.11 -14.51
CA ALA A 29 5.58 -1.08 -15.24
C ALA A 29 5.47 -0.62 -16.70
N SER A 30 6.12 -1.33 -17.61
CA SER A 30 6.00 -1.13 -19.04
C SER A 30 4.86 -1.98 -19.64
N ASN A 31 4.60 -1.83 -20.92
CA ASN A 31 3.73 -2.72 -21.68
C ASN A 31 4.35 -3.10 -23.05
N PHE A 32 5.65 -3.23 -23.06
CA PHE A 32 6.39 -3.63 -24.27
C PHE A 32 6.00 -5.03 -24.75
N GLY A 33 5.56 -5.88 -23.84
CA GLY A 33 4.98 -7.19 -24.16
C GLY A 33 3.64 -7.12 -24.93
N GLN A 34 2.97 -5.96 -24.91
CA GLN A 34 1.72 -5.73 -25.66
C GLN A 34 1.95 -4.78 -26.85
N THR A 35 2.73 -3.72 -26.64
CA THR A 35 2.95 -2.67 -27.63
C THR A 35 4.38 -2.17 -27.53
N TRP A 36 5.22 -2.52 -28.52
CA TRP A 36 6.58 -2.02 -28.59
C TRP A 36 6.62 -0.54 -29.00
N ASN A 37 7.37 0.26 -28.24
CA ASN A 37 7.63 1.67 -28.54
C ASN A 37 9.11 1.98 -28.29
N GLU A 38 9.89 2.02 -29.35
CA GLU A 38 11.33 2.31 -29.32
C GLU A 38 11.64 3.68 -28.70
N VAL A 39 10.81 4.69 -28.96
CA VAL A 39 11.02 6.05 -28.43
C VAL A 39 10.92 6.06 -26.90
N VAL A 40 9.94 5.35 -26.36
CA VAL A 40 9.76 5.22 -24.89
C VAL A 40 10.88 4.38 -24.29
N PHE A 41 11.32 3.32 -24.97
CA PHE A 41 12.44 2.49 -24.51
C PHE A 41 13.75 3.29 -24.44
N ASP A 42 14.09 4.03 -25.50
CA ASP A 42 15.27 4.89 -25.55
C ASP A 42 15.21 6.00 -24.49
N ALA A 43 14.04 6.61 -24.30
CA ALA A 43 13.82 7.61 -23.26
C ALA A 43 13.98 6.99 -21.85
N ALA A 44 13.40 5.82 -21.58
CA ALA A 44 13.55 5.14 -20.31
C ALA A 44 15.03 4.88 -19.98
N GLN A 45 15.81 4.44 -20.96
CA GLN A 45 17.24 4.22 -20.83
C GLN A 45 18.00 5.54 -20.56
N ALA A 46 17.67 6.61 -21.31
CA ALA A 46 18.30 7.92 -21.15
C ALA A 46 18.00 8.55 -19.76
N GLU A 47 16.81 8.31 -19.23
CA GLU A 47 16.39 8.78 -17.90
C GLU A 47 16.88 7.86 -16.76
N GLY A 48 17.69 6.85 -17.07
CA GLY A 48 18.33 5.97 -16.08
C GLY A 48 17.37 4.96 -15.44
N ILE A 49 16.26 4.60 -16.08
CA ILE A 49 15.41 3.50 -15.65
C ILE A 49 16.16 2.20 -15.92
N THR A 50 16.47 1.45 -14.88
CA THR A 50 17.31 0.24 -14.94
C THR A 50 16.54 -1.05 -14.72
N ALA A 51 15.27 -0.96 -14.34
CA ALA A 51 14.43 -2.12 -14.07
C ALA A 51 12.99 -1.86 -14.52
N LEU A 52 12.42 -2.84 -15.21
CA LEU A 52 11.03 -2.83 -15.65
C LEU A 52 10.29 -4.05 -15.11
N ARG A 53 8.96 -3.92 -14.98
CA ARG A 53 8.01 -5.00 -14.77
C ARG A 53 7.11 -5.08 -15.99
N ASP A 54 7.04 -6.25 -16.62
CA ASP A 54 6.26 -6.45 -17.86
C ASP A 54 5.97 -7.94 -18.08
N GLU A 55 5.18 -8.25 -19.08
CA GLU A 55 4.76 -9.60 -19.44
C GLU A 55 5.29 -10.03 -20.80
N ILE A 56 5.28 -11.34 -21.04
CA ILE A 56 5.43 -11.96 -22.36
C ILE A 56 4.23 -12.87 -22.56
N HIS A 57 3.46 -12.61 -23.59
CA HIS A 57 2.23 -13.32 -23.87
C HIS A 57 2.46 -14.78 -24.27
N TRP A 58 1.93 -15.70 -23.47
CA TRP A 58 2.03 -17.13 -23.67
C TRP A 58 1.36 -17.57 -24.98
N ASP A 59 0.15 -17.11 -25.24
CA ASP A 59 -0.65 -17.42 -26.42
C ASP A 59 -0.05 -16.90 -27.74
N PHE A 60 0.81 -15.89 -27.69
CA PHE A 60 1.57 -15.43 -28.86
C PHE A 60 2.85 -16.23 -29.09
N ALA A 61 3.48 -16.70 -28.03
CA ALA A 61 4.76 -17.38 -28.09
C ALA A 61 4.62 -18.90 -28.34
N GLU A 62 3.62 -19.58 -27.77
CA GLU A 62 3.39 -21.00 -27.99
C GLU A 62 2.64 -21.25 -29.29
N ARG A 63 3.33 -21.82 -30.29
CA ARG A 63 2.81 -22.10 -31.63
C ARG A 63 3.39 -23.40 -32.18
N ASP A 64 2.59 -24.15 -32.93
CA ASP A 64 3.04 -25.37 -33.63
C ASP A 64 3.74 -26.41 -32.72
N GLY A 65 3.35 -26.46 -31.44
CA GLY A 65 3.90 -27.39 -30.45
C GLY A 65 5.28 -26.99 -29.92
N GLY A 66 5.64 -25.73 -29.98
CA GLY A 66 6.87 -25.17 -29.42
C GLY A 66 6.79 -23.67 -29.15
N TYR A 67 7.84 -23.11 -28.61
CA TYR A 67 7.91 -21.67 -28.32
C TYR A 67 8.66 -20.92 -29.40
N VAL A 68 8.04 -19.87 -29.97
CA VAL A 68 8.57 -19.06 -31.06
C VAL A 68 8.60 -17.59 -30.64
N PHE A 69 9.81 -17.06 -30.46
CA PHE A 69 10.05 -15.67 -30.08
C PHE A 69 10.60 -14.91 -31.30
N ASP A 70 9.71 -14.47 -32.20
CA ASP A 70 10.05 -13.86 -33.49
C ASP A 70 9.41 -12.48 -33.73
N HIS A 71 8.80 -11.89 -32.68
CA HIS A 71 8.17 -10.57 -32.72
C HIS A 71 8.75 -9.66 -31.63
N GLU A 72 8.80 -8.35 -31.89
CA GLU A 72 9.39 -7.38 -30.95
C GLU A 72 8.74 -7.39 -29.57
N ILE A 73 7.42 -7.59 -29.48
CA ILE A 73 6.71 -7.74 -28.19
C ILE A 73 7.10 -9.00 -27.41
N LEU A 74 7.76 -9.96 -28.03
CA LEU A 74 8.27 -11.17 -27.40
C LEU A 74 9.77 -11.12 -27.16
N THR A 75 10.52 -10.27 -27.92
CA THR A 75 11.98 -10.22 -27.90
C THR A 75 12.54 -8.95 -27.26
N TYR A 76 11.71 -8.00 -26.83
CA TYR A 76 12.15 -6.78 -26.14
C TYR A 76 13.10 -7.05 -24.94
N PRO A 77 13.01 -8.19 -24.21
CA PRO A 77 13.96 -8.46 -23.13
C PRO A 77 15.40 -8.67 -23.60
N GLU A 78 15.62 -9.00 -24.90
CA GLU A 78 16.98 -9.05 -25.46
C GLU A 78 17.59 -7.64 -25.52
N LEU A 79 16.79 -6.64 -25.93
CA LEU A 79 17.20 -5.22 -25.95
C LEU A 79 17.43 -4.69 -24.52
N MET A 80 16.58 -5.10 -23.56
CA MET A 80 16.80 -4.78 -22.15
C MET A 80 18.13 -5.32 -21.63
N ALA A 81 18.46 -6.59 -21.97
CA ALA A 81 19.73 -7.19 -21.57
C ALA A 81 20.95 -6.46 -22.18
N GLU A 82 20.85 -6.02 -23.46
CA GLU A 82 21.87 -5.22 -24.13
C GLU A 82 22.05 -3.85 -23.46
N ALA A 83 20.94 -3.24 -23.00
CA ALA A 83 20.94 -1.98 -22.26
C ALA A 83 21.35 -2.13 -20.77
N GLY A 84 21.58 -3.36 -20.29
CA GLY A 84 21.89 -3.62 -18.88
C GLY A 84 20.69 -3.44 -17.93
N MET A 85 19.47 -3.48 -18.47
CA MET A 85 18.23 -3.35 -17.71
C MET A 85 17.75 -4.71 -17.22
N LYS A 86 17.04 -4.73 -16.07
CA LYS A 86 16.43 -5.91 -15.47
C LYS A 86 14.94 -5.97 -15.78
N LEU A 87 14.39 -7.18 -15.84
CA LEU A 87 12.98 -7.46 -16.02
C LEU A 87 12.43 -8.31 -14.86
N THR A 88 11.42 -7.80 -14.16
CA THR A 88 10.50 -8.62 -13.41
C THR A 88 9.44 -9.12 -14.39
N LEU A 89 9.55 -10.41 -14.76
CA LEU A 89 8.62 -11.04 -15.70
C LEU A 89 7.34 -11.45 -14.96
N ILE A 90 6.20 -10.93 -15.43
CA ILE A 90 4.89 -11.35 -14.91
C ILE A 90 4.51 -12.68 -15.55
N ALA A 91 4.36 -13.72 -14.74
CA ALA A 91 3.87 -15.03 -15.17
C ALA A 91 2.34 -15.03 -15.11
N VAL A 92 1.71 -14.61 -16.19
CA VAL A 92 0.26 -14.46 -16.33
C VAL A 92 -0.16 -14.82 -17.76
N GLY A 93 -1.44 -15.11 -17.93
CA GLY A 93 -2.07 -15.37 -19.23
C GLY A 93 -2.73 -16.73 -19.31
N GLU A 94 -3.68 -16.79 -20.20
CA GLU A 94 -4.42 -17.96 -20.64
C GLU A 94 -3.94 -18.37 -22.02
N HIS A 95 -4.11 -19.64 -22.38
CA HIS A 95 -3.80 -20.13 -23.71
C HIS A 95 -4.98 -20.98 -24.26
N PRO A 96 -5.48 -20.71 -25.49
CA PRO A 96 -6.67 -21.37 -26.00
C PRO A 96 -6.55 -22.90 -26.10
N ASP A 97 -5.34 -23.43 -26.27
CA ASP A 97 -5.10 -24.87 -26.34
C ASP A 97 -4.99 -25.55 -24.95
N HIS A 98 -4.94 -24.75 -23.87
CA HIS A 98 -4.88 -25.23 -22.50
C HIS A 98 -6.12 -24.77 -21.73
N ASP A 99 -6.84 -25.70 -21.11
CA ASP A 99 -8.08 -25.44 -20.33
C ASP A 99 -9.10 -24.54 -21.06
N ALA A 100 -9.10 -24.58 -22.41
CA ALA A 100 -9.98 -23.80 -23.28
C ALA A 100 -9.87 -22.27 -23.08
N GLY A 101 -8.70 -21.76 -22.73
CA GLY A 101 -8.46 -20.34 -22.49
C GLY A 101 -8.94 -19.85 -21.11
N ALA A 102 -9.13 -20.76 -20.17
CA ALA A 102 -9.32 -20.38 -18.76
C ALA A 102 -7.96 -20.22 -18.07
N THR A 103 -7.96 -19.55 -16.92
CA THR A 103 -6.82 -19.60 -15.99
C THR A 103 -6.46 -21.07 -15.75
N PRO A 104 -5.20 -21.51 -15.93
CA PRO A 104 -4.83 -22.91 -15.87
C PRO A 104 -5.24 -23.56 -14.54
N TYR A 105 -6.04 -24.63 -14.62
CA TYR A 105 -6.56 -25.32 -13.44
C TYR A 105 -6.38 -26.84 -13.48
N THR A 106 -6.15 -27.42 -14.67
CA THR A 106 -5.82 -28.85 -14.78
C THR A 106 -4.30 -29.06 -14.67
N ALA A 107 -3.88 -30.20 -14.14
CA ALA A 107 -2.46 -30.50 -14.00
C ALA A 107 -1.65 -30.36 -15.32
N PRO A 108 -2.17 -30.77 -16.51
CA PRO A 108 -1.45 -30.53 -17.76
C PRO A 108 -1.32 -29.03 -18.13
N ALA A 109 -2.36 -28.24 -17.93
CA ALA A 109 -2.31 -26.81 -18.23
C ALA A 109 -1.40 -26.04 -17.26
N ILE A 110 -1.45 -26.38 -15.97
CA ILE A 110 -0.54 -25.83 -14.94
C ILE A 110 0.92 -26.15 -15.29
N ALA A 111 1.21 -27.39 -15.72
CA ALA A 111 2.55 -27.78 -16.13
C ALA A 111 3.01 -27.00 -17.39
N ALA A 112 2.15 -26.86 -18.40
CA ALA A 112 2.46 -26.10 -19.62
C ALA A 112 2.73 -24.63 -19.32
N PHE A 113 1.94 -24.00 -18.46
CA PHE A 113 2.16 -22.65 -17.95
C PHE A 113 3.54 -22.51 -17.27
N ALA A 114 3.85 -23.40 -16.35
CA ALA A 114 5.12 -23.38 -15.61
C ALA A 114 6.32 -23.59 -16.54
N ASP A 115 6.21 -24.51 -17.52
CA ASP A 115 7.26 -24.79 -18.50
C ASP A 115 7.50 -23.58 -19.42
N PHE A 116 6.44 -22.89 -19.86
CA PHE A 116 6.55 -21.68 -20.67
C PHE A 116 7.35 -20.58 -19.94
N PHE A 117 7.00 -20.28 -18.69
CA PHE A 117 7.69 -19.23 -17.95
C PHE A 117 9.11 -19.62 -17.53
N ALA A 118 9.37 -20.90 -17.29
CA ALA A 118 10.73 -21.40 -17.05
C ALA A 118 11.61 -21.27 -18.31
N GLU A 119 11.09 -21.63 -19.50
CA GLU A 119 11.79 -21.46 -20.79
C GLU A 119 12.04 -19.99 -21.10
N THR A 120 11.03 -19.12 -20.90
CA THR A 120 11.14 -17.67 -21.09
C THR A 120 12.20 -17.07 -20.17
N ALA A 121 12.18 -17.43 -18.90
CA ALA A 121 13.17 -16.99 -17.93
C ALA A 121 14.59 -17.51 -18.24
N GLN A 122 14.72 -18.73 -18.76
CA GLN A 122 16.01 -19.27 -19.18
C GLN A 122 16.55 -18.57 -20.43
N ARG A 123 15.68 -18.24 -21.38
CA ARG A 123 16.04 -17.60 -22.64
C ARG A 123 16.53 -16.17 -22.45
N PHE A 124 15.83 -15.36 -21.65
CA PHE A 124 16.07 -13.92 -21.56
C PHE A 124 16.89 -13.55 -20.31
N ARG A 125 18.13 -13.08 -20.55
CA ARG A 125 19.05 -12.70 -19.46
C ARG A 125 18.58 -11.49 -18.66
N ALA A 126 17.73 -10.62 -19.25
CA ALA A 126 17.15 -9.49 -18.52
C ALA A 126 16.25 -9.93 -17.37
N VAL A 127 15.63 -11.11 -17.46
CA VAL A 127 14.77 -11.62 -16.39
C VAL A 127 15.58 -11.81 -15.10
N ASP A 128 15.25 -11.04 -14.07
CA ASP A 128 15.86 -11.00 -12.74
C ASP A 128 14.92 -11.58 -11.67
N ALA A 129 13.61 -11.53 -11.94
CA ALA A 129 12.57 -12.10 -11.10
C ALA A 129 11.39 -12.60 -11.94
N VAL A 130 10.63 -13.54 -11.40
CA VAL A 130 9.35 -13.99 -11.96
C VAL A 130 8.27 -13.74 -10.91
N GLU A 131 7.32 -12.87 -11.24
CA GLU A 131 6.13 -12.62 -10.44
C GLU A 131 5.00 -13.53 -10.94
N VAL A 132 4.52 -14.43 -10.09
CA VAL A 132 3.51 -15.42 -10.48
C VAL A 132 2.11 -14.85 -10.26
N GLY A 133 1.34 -14.75 -11.34
CA GLY A 133 -0.01 -14.19 -11.37
C GLY A 133 -0.02 -12.66 -11.43
N ASN A 134 -1.22 -12.10 -11.59
CA ASN A 134 -1.52 -10.68 -11.46
C ASN A 134 -2.90 -10.55 -10.84
N GLU A 135 -2.97 -10.00 -9.62
CA GLU A 135 -4.22 -9.72 -8.89
C GLU A 135 -5.25 -10.87 -8.86
N MET A 136 -4.76 -12.12 -8.82
CA MET A 136 -5.61 -13.31 -8.87
C MET A 136 -6.51 -13.49 -7.64
N ASN A 137 -6.36 -12.67 -6.60
CA ASN A 137 -7.35 -12.53 -5.54
C ASN A 137 -8.66 -11.92 -6.04
N SER A 138 -8.65 -11.17 -7.16
CA SER A 138 -9.81 -10.56 -7.80
C SER A 138 -10.38 -11.44 -8.93
N GLU A 139 -11.69 -11.45 -9.08
CA GLU A 139 -12.39 -12.10 -10.20
C GLU A 139 -12.04 -11.48 -11.56
N SER A 140 -11.60 -10.22 -11.58
CA SER A 140 -11.27 -9.50 -12.80
C SER A 140 -10.03 -10.02 -13.53
N PHE A 141 -9.17 -10.77 -12.83
CA PHE A 141 -7.90 -11.28 -13.34
C PHE A 141 -7.85 -12.81 -13.35
N THR A 142 -9.00 -13.45 -13.35
CA THR A 142 -9.12 -14.90 -13.42
C THR A 142 -10.26 -15.30 -14.36
N GLU A 143 -10.16 -16.46 -15.00
CA GLU A 143 -11.18 -16.99 -15.89
C GLU A 143 -11.54 -18.43 -15.53
N GLY A 144 -12.75 -18.87 -15.93
CA GLY A 144 -13.22 -20.23 -15.71
C GLY A 144 -13.40 -20.60 -14.23
N PRO A 145 -13.02 -21.82 -13.81
CA PRO A 145 -13.25 -22.31 -12.45
C PRO A 145 -12.59 -21.45 -11.36
N ALA A 146 -11.45 -20.83 -11.64
CA ALA A 146 -10.78 -19.93 -10.69
C ALA A 146 -11.59 -18.66 -10.43
N ARG A 147 -12.24 -18.10 -11.46
CA ARG A 147 -13.10 -16.92 -11.35
C ARG A 147 -14.37 -17.21 -10.55
N GLU A 148 -14.95 -18.40 -10.75
CA GLU A 148 -16.21 -18.82 -10.12
C GLU A 148 -16.03 -19.24 -8.64
N ALA A 149 -14.78 -19.51 -8.22
CA ALA A 149 -14.47 -19.94 -6.87
C ALA A 149 -14.58 -18.78 -5.85
N ASP A 150 -14.84 -19.12 -4.60
CA ASP A 150 -14.64 -18.21 -3.48
C ASP A 150 -13.15 -17.91 -3.27
N ILE A 151 -12.82 -17.04 -2.32
CA ILE A 151 -11.44 -16.60 -2.09
C ILE A 151 -10.51 -17.77 -1.72
N GLU A 152 -11.01 -18.74 -0.96
CA GLU A 152 -10.23 -19.92 -0.55
C GLU A 152 -9.97 -20.86 -1.73
N GLY A 153 -11.00 -21.14 -2.54
CA GLY A 153 -10.88 -21.94 -3.74
C GLY A 153 -9.97 -21.29 -4.79
N ARG A 154 -10.08 -19.96 -4.96
CA ARG A 154 -9.22 -19.19 -5.87
C ARG A 154 -7.77 -19.20 -5.40
N ALA A 155 -7.53 -19.09 -4.09
CA ALA A 155 -6.19 -19.23 -3.50
C ALA A 155 -5.58 -20.62 -3.78
N GLY A 156 -6.39 -21.69 -3.73
CA GLY A 156 -5.94 -23.04 -4.10
C GLY A 156 -5.50 -23.17 -5.56
N TYR A 157 -6.25 -22.57 -6.52
CA TYR A 157 -5.81 -22.53 -7.92
C TYR A 157 -4.51 -21.75 -8.10
N TYR A 158 -4.41 -20.60 -7.45
CA TYR A 158 -3.19 -19.79 -7.48
C TYR A 158 -1.99 -20.53 -6.85
N ALA A 159 -2.17 -21.17 -5.70
CA ALA A 159 -1.12 -21.92 -5.01
C ALA A 159 -0.55 -23.05 -5.89
N ALA A 160 -1.41 -23.74 -6.66
CA ALA A 160 -0.97 -24.77 -7.60
C ALA A 160 -0.13 -24.19 -8.76
N LEU A 161 -0.51 -23.02 -9.30
CA LEU A 161 0.30 -22.32 -10.31
C LEU A 161 1.64 -21.87 -9.75
N LEU A 162 1.64 -21.30 -8.54
CA LEU A 162 2.85 -20.83 -7.87
C LEU A 162 3.81 -21.98 -7.60
N GLU A 163 3.33 -23.10 -7.05
CA GLU A 163 4.16 -24.29 -6.76
C GLU A 163 4.83 -24.84 -8.04
N ALA A 164 4.03 -25.02 -9.10
CA ALA A 164 4.52 -25.54 -10.37
C ALA A 164 5.54 -24.59 -11.01
N THR A 165 5.24 -23.30 -11.07
CA THR A 165 6.14 -22.28 -11.64
C THR A 165 7.42 -22.16 -10.81
N HIS A 166 7.32 -22.17 -9.47
CA HIS A 166 8.49 -22.22 -8.59
C HIS A 166 9.39 -23.43 -8.93
N ALA A 167 8.81 -24.63 -9.03
CA ALA A 167 9.59 -25.83 -9.30
C ALA A 167 10.29 -25.77 -10.68
N ALA A 168 9.56 -25.33 -11.73
CA ALA A 168 10.10 -25.25 -13.09
C ALA A 168 11.18 -24.17 -13.22
N VAL A 169 10.93 -22.95 -12.71
CA VAL A 169 11.90 -21.83 -12.75
C VAL A 169 13.15 -22.16 -11.93
N ARG A 170 13.01 -22.76 -10.74
CA ARG A 170 14.15 -23.19 -9.92
C ARG A 170 15.02 -24.26 -10.60
N ALA A 171 14.41 -25.14 -11.37
CA ALA A 171 15.15 -26.14 -12.14
C ALA A 171 15.92 -25.52 -13.32
N ALA A 172 15.34 -24.49 -13.97
CA ALA A 172 15.92 -23.81 -15.12
C ALA A 172 16.98 -22.77 -14.71
N ARG A 173 16.66 -21.92 -13.71
CA ARG A 173 17.48 -20.80 -13.21
C ARG A 173 17.37 -20.66 -11.69
N PRO A 174 18.17 -21.41 -10.91
CA PRO A 174 18.07 -21.49 -9.45
C PRO A 174 18.24 -20.15 -8.72
N GLU A 175 18.93 -19.19 -9.35
CA GLU A 175 19.21 -17.88 -8.78
C GLU A 175 18.06 -16.87 -8.92
N LEU A 176 17.07 -17.10 -9.78
CA LEU A 176 15.98 -16.17 -9.99
C LEU A 176 15.08 -16.08 -8.75
N ARG A 177 14.69 -14.84 -8.44
CA ARG A 177 13.69 -14.59 -7.41
C ARG A 177 12.30 -14.94 -7.95
N ILE A 178 11.49 -15.52 -7.09
CA ILE A 178 10.08 -15.82 -7.36
C ILE A 178 9.22 -15.00 -6.42
N LEU A 179 8.40 -14.12 -7.01
CA LEU A 179 7.50 -13.27 -6.29
C LEU A 179 6.12 -13.93 -6.30
N GLY A 180 5.52 -14.03 -5.13
CA GLY A 180 4.18 -14.60 -4.98
C GLY A 180 3.24 -13.64 -4.27
N GLY A 181 1.96 -14.05 -4.20
CA GLY A 181 0.90 -13.19 -3.72
C GLY A 181 0.28 -12.37 -4.84
N ALA A 182 1.06 -11.56 -5.55
CA ALA A 182 0.66 -10.72 -6.69
C ALA A 182 -0.74 -10.11 -6.49
N ALA A 183 -0.93 -9.51 -5.29
CA ALA A 183 -2.27 -9.26 -4.78
C ALA A 183 -2.71 -7.80 -5.01
N HIS A 184 -3.92 -7.62 -5.52
CA HIS A 184 -4.62 -6.34 -5.43
C HIS A 184 -4.81 -5.98 -3.96
N SER A 185 -4.35 -4.79 -3.55
CA SER A 185 -4.42 -4.31 -2.17
C SER A 185 -3.53 -5.09 -1.18
N ILE A 186 -3.94 -5.19 0.09
CA ILE A 186 -3.31 -6.01 1.13
C ILE A 186 -4.39 -6.91 1.74
N PRO A 187 -4.88 -7.91 0.99
CA PRO A 187 -6.05 -8.71 1.33
C PRO A 187 -5.70 -9.83 2.31
N LEU A 188 -5.97 -9.64 3.61
CA LEU A 188 -5.62 -10.61 4.66
C LEU A 188 -6.32 -11.97 4.48
N ALA A 189 -7.56 -12.01 3.94
CA ALA A 189 -8.26 -13.27 3.67
C ALA A 189 -7.52 -14.10 2.62
N TRP A 190 -7.03 -13.47 1.55
CA TRP A 190 -6.23 -14.11 0.52
C TRP A 190 -4.94 -14.70 1.10
N PHE A 191 -4.17 -13.89 1.83
CA PHE A 191 -2.93 -14.37 2.45
C PHE A 191 -3.18 -15.42 3.52
N GLY A 192 -4.30 -15.37 4.23
CA GLY A 192 -4.73 -16.42 5.15
C GLY A 192 -4.99 -17.75 4.44
N ALA A 193 -5.67 -17.72 3.30
CA ALA A 193 -5.90 -18.91 2.47
C ALA A 193 -4.59 -19.46 1.88
N LEU A 194 -3.73 -18.60 1.33
CA LEU A 194 -2.40 -19.00 0.85
C LEU A 194 -1.52 -19.60 1.96
N SER A 195 -1.62 -19.07 3.18
CA SER A 195 -0.94 -19.64 4.35
C SER A 195 -1.40 -21.06 4.65
N ALA A 196 -2.71 -21.31 4.57
CA ALA A 196 -3.27 -22.65 4.80
C ALA A 196 -2.76 -23.68 3.79
N ASP A 197 -2.50 -23.26 2.55
CA ASP A 197 -1.91 -24.08 1.48
C ASP A 197 -0.37 -24.17 1.54
N GLY A 198 0.27 -23.44 2.46
CA GLY A 198 1.73 -23.42 2.61
C GLY A 198 2.47 -22.63 1.51
N ALA A 199 1.77 -21.76 0.79
CA ALA A 199 2.29 -21.05 -0.38
C ALA A 199 3.53 -20.17 -0.09
N GLY A 200 3.74 -19.74 1.14
CA GLY A 200 4.94 -19.00 1.54
C GLY A 200 6.26 -19.73 1.30
N ALA A 201 6.23 -21.07 1.18
CA ALA A 201 7.41 -21.87 0.88
C ALA A 201 7.83 -21.82 -0.61
N TRP A 202 6.97 -21.33 -1.49
CA TRP A 202 7.18 -21.29 -2.94
C TRP A 202 7.48 -19.90 -3.49
N MET A 203 7.73 -18.92 -2.61
CA MET A 203 8.10 -17.57 -2.99
C MET A 203 9.29 -17.03 -2.18
N ASP A 204 10.06 -16.14 -2.79
CA ASP A 204 11.18 -15.44 -2.13
C ASP A 204 10.75 -14.08 -1.58
N SER A 205 9.69 -13.49 -2.15
CA SER A 205 9.10 -12.21 -1.72
C SER A 205 7.60 -12.16 -2.01
N ILE A 206 6.92 -11.28 -1.28
CA ILE A 206 5.49 -11.00 -1.45
C ILE A 206 5.33 -9.81 -2.38
N ALA A 207 4.63 -10.00 -3.51
CA ALA A 207 4.24 -8.94 -4.43
C ALA A 207 2.88 -8.34 -4.04
N LEU A 208 2.80 -7.02 -3.97
CA LEU A 208 1.60 -6.27 -3.59
C LEU A 208 1.34 -5.10 -4.53
N HIS A 209 0.07 -4.86 -4.83
CA HIS A 209 -0.44 -3.69 -5.57
C HIS A 209 -1.33 -2.84 -4.65
N PRO A 210 -0.78 -2.02 -3.74
CA PRO A 210 -1.53 -1.38 -2.66
C PRO A 210 -2.34 -0.15 -3.10
N TYR A 211 -3.08 -0.22 -4.21
CA TYR A 211 -3.86 0.89 -4.78
C TYR A 211 -4.91 1.45 -3.83
N THR A 212 -5.49 0.61 -2.96
CA THR A 212 -6.52 1.01 -1.99
C THR A 212 -5.95 1.40 -0.63
N THR A 213 -4.62 1.48 -0.52
CA THR A 213 -3.94 1.79 0.74
C THR A 213 -3.35 3.20 0.67
N ALA A 214 -3.83 4.11 1.51
CA ALA A 214 -3.13 5.38 1.70
C ALA A 214 -1.70 5.11 2.20
N PRO A 215 -0.67 5.78 1.64
CA PRO A 215 0.73 5.50 2.00
C PRO A 215 0.99 5.53 3.50
N GLU A 216 0.33 6.43 4.23
CA GLU A 216 0.44 6.60 5.67
C GLU A 216 -0.09 5.39 6.47
N GLN A 217 -0.94 4.55 5.86
CA GLN A 217 -1.49 3.34 6.46
C GLN A 217 -0.69 2.09 6.11
N PHE A 218 0.20 2.16 5.10
CA PHE A 218 0.92 1.01 4.55
C PHE A 218 1.65 0.19 5.63
N ARG A 219 2.44 0.85 6.49
CA ARG A 219 3.19 0.16 7.56
C ARG A 219 2.27 -0.61 8.54
N ARG A 220 1.09 -0.05 8.85
CA ARG A 220 0.12 -0.67 9.76
C ARG A 220 -0.51 -1.92 9.14
N GLN A 221 -0.80 -1.87 7.84
CA GLN A 221 -1.36 -3.01 7.11
C GLN A 221 -0.30 -4.09 6.86
N ILE A 222 0.94 -3.72 6.55
CA ILE A 222 2.06 -4.67 6.46
C ILE A 222 2.31 -5.38 7.80
N ALA A 223 2.15 -4.69 8.93
CA ALA A 223 2.27 -5.34 10.24
C ALA A 223 1.21 -6.44 10.46
N LEU A 224 -0.01 -6.27 9.93
CA LEU A 224 -1.04 -7.31 9.95
C LEU A 224 -0.70 -8.47 9.01
N LEU A 225 -0.21 -8.18 7.80
CA LEU A 225 0.24 -9.22 6.86
C LEU A 225 1.35 -10.07 7.46
N ARG A 226 2.31 -9.45 8.14
CA ARG A 226 3.40 -10.16 8.83
C ARG A 226 2.95 -10.99 10.04
N ALA A 227 1.72 -10.82 10.51
CA ALA A 227 1.12 -11.68 11.52
C ALA A 227 0.47 -12.95 10.93
N VAL A 228 0.38 -13.05 9.60
CA VAL A 228 -0.13 -14.25 8.92
C VAL A 228 0.98 -15.32 8.88
N PRO A 229 0.72 -16.56 9.34
CA PRO A 229 1.72 -17.62 9.37
C PRO A 229 2.36 -17.89 8.00
N GLY A 230 3.69 -17.98 7.96
CA GLY A 230 4.46 -18.21 6.73
C GLY A 230 4.84 -16.95 5.95
N PHE A 231 4.37 -15.75 6.37
CA PHE A 231 4.68 -14.48 5.73
C PHE A 231 5.44 -13.51 6.65
N GLU A 232 5.84 -13.94 7.85
CA GLU A 232 6.41 -13.11 8.90
C GLU A 232 7.70 -12.38 8.47
N THR A 233 8.52 -13.05 7.66
CA THR A 233 9.87 -12.57 7.32
C THR A 233 10.13 -12.42 5.83
N LEU A 234 9.18 -12.80 4.97
CA LEU A 234 9.35 -12.66 3.53
C LEU A 234 9.53 -11.18 3.15
N PRO A 235 10.49 -10.84 2.29
CA PRO A 235 10.59 -9.50 1.73
C PRO A 235 9.27 -9.04 1.11
N ILE A 236 9.00 -7.73 1.14
CA ILE A 236 7.84 -7.11 0.49
C ILE A 236 8.34 -6.37 -0.75
N GLU A 237 7.65 -6.55 -1.87
CA GLU A 237 7.83 -5.78 -3.09
C GLU A 237 6.50 -5.13 -3.47
N VAL A 238 6.50 -3.81 -3.64
CA VAL A 238 5.38 -3.07 -4.22
C VAL A 238 5.56 -3.13 -5.72
N THR A 239 4.92 -4.10 -6.36
CA THR A 239 5.10 -4.39 -7.79
C THR A 239 4.16 -3.62 -8.70
N GLU A 240 3.17 -2.92 -8.11
CA GLU A 240 2.41 -1.86 -8.78
C GLU A 240 1.92 -0.80 -7.80
N ILE A 241 2.03 0.46 -8.20
CA ILE A 241 1.32 1.61 -7.61
C ILE A 241 1.21 2.73 -8.63
N GLY A 242 0.08 3.39 -8.69
CA GLY A 242 -0.19 4.49 -9.60
C GLY A 242 -1.50 5.19 -9.26
N THR A 243 -1.87 6.20 -10.04
CA THR A 243 -3.12 6.94 -9.89
C THR A 243 -3.59 7.52 -11.21
N VAL A 244 -4.91 7.65 -11.35
CA VAL A 244 -5.55 8.37 -12.46
C VAL A 244 -5.66 9.89 -12.20
N GLU A 245 -5.21 10.36 -11.02
CA GLU A 245 -5.29 11.77 -10.62
C GLU A 245 -3.93 12.47 -10.76
N PRO A 246 -3.67 13.26 -11.82
CA PRO A 246 -2.37 13.89 -12.04
C PRO A 246 -1.90 14.78 -10.90
N ALA A 247 -2.84 15.44 -10.21
CA ALA A 247 -2.53 16.32 -9.07
C ALA A 247 -1.99 15.56 -7.84
N LYS A 248 -2.27 14.26 -7.73
CA LYS A 248 -1.86 13.41 -6.62
C LYS A 248 -0.61 12.57 -6.91
N ALA A 249 -0.27 12.36 -8.20
CA ALA A 249 0.74 11.38 -8.63
C ALA A 249 2.10 11.56 -7.97
N GLN A 250 2.64 12.78 -7.97
CA GLN A 250 3.94 13.08 -7.34
C GLN A 250 3.95 12.78 -5.85
N ALA A 251 2.91 13.22 -5.13
CA ALA A 251 2.79 13.00 -3.69
C ALA A 251 2.60 11.51 -3.36
N LEU A 252 1.78 10.80 -4.15
CA LEU A 252 1.57 9.36 -3.99
C LEU A 252 2.90 8.60 -4.11
N LEU A 253 3.66 8.83 -5.20
CA LEU A 253 4.95 8.16 -5.41
C LEU A 253 5.91 8.41 -4.26
N MET A 254 6.12 9.68 -3.86
CA MET A 254 7.06 10.05 -2.80
C MET A 254 6.67 9.47 -1.44
N LYS A 255 5.40 9.56 -1.06
CA LYS A 255 4.88 9.04 0.20
C LYS A 255 4.94 7.52 0.25
N THR A 256 4.53 6.83 -0.84
CA THR A 256 4.61 5.38 -0.95
C THR A 256 6.06 4.93 -0.83
N TYR A 257 6.98 5.57 -1.54
CA TYR A 257 8.40 5.25 -1.46
C TYR A 257 8.95 5.35 -0.03
N CYS A 258 8.64 6.45 0.66
CA CYS A 258 9.02 6.67 2.05
C CYS A 258 8.45 5.59 2.99
N GLN A 259 7.13 5.33 2.93
CA GLN A 259 6.49 4.37 3.84
C GLN A 259 6.86 2.91 3.51
N ALA A 260 7.05 2.58 2.24
CA ALA A 260 7.56 1.28 1.80
C ALA A 260 8.99 1.04 2.30
N ALA A 261 9.87 2.04 2.18
CA ALA A 261 11.23 1.98 2.72
C ALA A 261 11.23 1.71 4.23
N LEU A 262 10.40 2.44 5.01
CA LEU A 262 10.26 2.22 6.46
C LEU A 262 9.62 0.87 6.82
N ALA A 263 8.81 0.28 5.93
CA ALA A 263 8.26 -1.07 6.08
C ALA A 263 9.27 -2.17 5.71
N GLY A 264 10.44 -1.80 5.18
CA GLY A 264 11.47 -2.74 4.72
C GLY A 264 11.14 -3.38 3.38
N ALA A 265 10.35 -2.69 2.53
CA ALA A 265 10.13 -3.12 1.15
C ALA A 265 11.43 -3.02 0.35
N THR A 266 11.65 -3.95 -0.56
CA THR A 266 12.87 -4.02 -1.38
C THR A 266 12.71 -3.39 -2.75
N ASN A 267 11.46 -3.20 -3.20
CA ASN A 267 11.12 -2.64 -4.50
C ASN A 267 9.87 -1.75 -4.43
N VAL A 268 9.81 -0.73 -5.31
CA VAL A 268 8.60 0.06 -5.61
C VAL A 268 8.52 0.29 -7.11
N THR A 269 7.46 -0.24 -7.73
CA THR A 269 7.19 -0.13 -9.16
C THR A 269 6.07 0.87 -9.42
N TRP A 270 6.35 1.91 -10.20
CA TRP A 270 5.32 2.85 -10.66
C TRP A 270 4.59 2.32 -11.90
N TYR A 271 3.28 2.42 -11.88
CA TYR A 271 2.39 2.10 -13.00
C TYR A 271 1.71 3.36 -13.55
N PRO A 272 1.84 3.62 -14.88
CA PRO A 272 2.69 2.95 -15.86
C PRO A 272 3.96 3.73 -16.22
N LEU A 273 4.86 3.09 -16.99
CA LEU A 273 6.01 3.75 -17.62
C LEU A 273 5.55 4.79 -18.65
N SER A 274 4.63 4.42 -19.54
CA SER A 274 4.07 5.27 -20.60
C SER A 274 2.55 5.10 -20.67
N PRO A 275 1.81 5.98 -21.39
CA PRO A 275 0.34 5.89 -21.48
C PRO A 275 -0.15 4.54 -21.99
N ARG A 276 -1.12 3.93 -21.26
CA ARG A 276 -1.73 2.65 -21.65
C ARG A 276 -3.19 2.78 -22.10
N GLY A 277 -3.76 3.98 -22.07
CA GLY A 277 -5.16 4.23 -22.42
C GLY A 277 -6.16 3.98 -21.28
N ASP A 278 -5.70 3.59 -20.11
CA ASP A 278 -6.47 3.32 -18.89
C ASP A 278 -6.60 4.55 -17.96
N GLY A 279 -5.94 5.66 -18.33
CA GLY A 279 -6.00 6.94 -17.62
C GLY A 279 -5.01 7.09 -16.46
N TYR A 280 -4.21 6.09 -16.17
CA TYR A 280 -3.15 6.22 -15.17
C TYR A 280 -2.06 7.19 -15.63
N VAL A 281 -1.46 7.91 -14.66
CA VAL A 281 -0.46 8.94 -14.91
C VAL A 281 0.91 8.30 -15.13
N PRO A 282 1.49 8.40 -16.34
CA PRO A 282 2.74 7.73 -16.69
C PRO A 282 3.97 8.49 -16.18
N LEU A 283 5.14 7.81 -16.18
CA LEU A 283 6.45 8.46 -15.96
C LEU A 283 6.89 9.24 -17.18
N LEU A 284 6.65 8.70 -18.37
CA LEU A 284 7.01 9.27 -19.68
C LEU A 284 5.76 9.38 -20.56
N GLU A 285 5.72 10.40 -21.41
CA GLU A 285 4.75 10.48 -22.50
C GLU A 285 5.18 9.60 -23.68
N ASP A 286 4.30 9.38 -24.66
CA ASP A 286 4.59 8.57 -25.85
C ASP A 286 5.74 9.11 -26.71
N ASP A 287 6.04 10.39 -26.61
CA ASP A 287 7.16 11.04 -27.29
C ASP A 287 8.48 10.99 -26.48
N GLY A 288 8.48 10.26 -25.35
CA GLY A 288 9.62 10.12 -24.46
C GLY A 288 9.81 11.28 -23.48
N SER A 289 8.98 12.31 -23.51
CA SER A 289 9.12 13.44 -22.58
C SER A 289 8.75 13.06 -21.14
N VAL A 290 9.52 13.60 -20.17
CA VAL A 290 9.37 13.28 -18.74
C VAL A 290 8.20 14.04 -18.13
N THR A 291 7.28 13.34 -17.52
CA THR A 291 6.11 13.90 -16.82
C THR A 291 6.49 14.53 -15.46
N PRO A 292 5.57 15.25 -14.79
CA PRO A 292 5.82 15.70 -13.42
C PRO A 292 6.15 14.57 -12.44
N VAL A 293 5.46 13.42 -12.49
CA VAL A 293 5.76 12.27 -11.62
C VAL A 293 7.08 11.59 -12.03
N GLY A 294 7.43 11.58 -13.31
CA GLY A 294 8.74 11.14 -13.79
C GLY A 294 9.89 11.95 -13.18
N ARG A 295 9.74 13.27 -13.03
CA ARG A 295 10.74 14.09 -12.31
C ARG A 295 10.85 13.74 -10.82
N THR A 296 9.75 13.40 -10.17
CA THR A 296 9.78 12.90 -8.78
C THR A 296 10.52 11.57 -8.72
N TRP A 297 10.28 10.68 -9.69
CA TRP A 297 10.95 9.39 -9.81
C TRP A 297 12.48 9.57 -9.93
N GLN A 298 12.92 10.48 -10.80
CA GLN A 298 14.35 10.83 -10.95
C GLN A 298 14.96 11.36 -9.65
N MET A 299 14.24 12.23 -8.91
CA MET A 299 14.70 12.73 -7.62
C MET A 299 14.87 11.60 -6.61
N ILE A 300 13.91 10.66 -6.51
CA ILE A 300 14.01 9.52 -5.61
C ILE A 300 15.23 8.67 -5.98
N GLN A 301 15.40 8.37 -7.26
CA GLN A 301 16.54 7.59 -7.75
C GLN A 301 17.88 8.24 -7.39
N ALA A 302 17.99 9.54 -7.61
CA ALA A 302 19.24 10.26 -7.40
C ALA A 302 19.60 10.50 -5.92
N GLU A 303 18.59 10.75 -5.07
CA GLU A 303 18.82 11.29 -3.73
C GLU A 303 18.44 10.32 -2.59
N LEU A 304 17.63 9.29 -2.86
CA LEU A 304 17.04 8.44 -1.81
C LEU A 304 17.32 6.94 -1.97
N GLN A 305 17.38 6.44 -3.19
CA GLN A 305 17.48 5.01 -3.48
C GLN A 305 18.76 4.40 -2.88
N GLY A 306 18.60 3.24 -2.22
CA GLY A 306 19.71 2.49 -1.63
C GLY A 306 20.28 3.08 -0.34
N LEU A 307 19.91 4.31 0.05
CA LEU A 307 20.34 4.90 1.32
C LEU A 307 19.62 4.24 2.51
N GLU A 308 20.28 4.14 3.64
CA GLU A 308 19.66 3.70 4.89
C GLU A 308 18.51 4.64 5.26
N VAL A 309 17.35 4.09 5.63
CA VAL A 309 16.18 4.87 6.02
C VAL A 309 15.87 4.71 7.49
N THR A 310 15.53 5.84 8.15
CA THR A 310 15.04 5.87 9.53
C THR A 310 13.79 6.71 9.66
N ASP A 311 12.87 6.26 10.53
CA ASP A 311 11.70 7.06 10.90
C ASP A 311 12.15 8.26 11.73
N ALA A 312 11.89 9.46 11.21
CA ALA A 312 12.26 10.73 11.84
C ALA A 312 11.01 11.54 12.26
N ALA A 313 9.82 10.91 12.26
CA ALA A 313 8.57 11.55 12.66
C ALA A 313 8.62 11.99 14.13
N PRO A 314 8.42 13.29 14.46
CA PRO A 314 8.49 13.79 15.82
C PRO A 314 7.19 13.60 16.61
N ASP A 315 6.08 13.34 15.94
CA ASP A 315 4.74 13.19 16.49
C ASP A 315 3.83 12.41 15.51
N PRO A 316 2.65 11.94 15.94
CA PRO A 316 1.75 11.13 15.11
C PRO A 316 1.17 11.84 13.88
N PHE A 317 1.24 13.18 13.82
CA PHE A 317 0.66 14.00 12.76
C PHE A 317 1.68 14.48 11.74
N THR A 318 2.92 14.01 11.86
CA THR A 318 4.04 14.33 10.97
C THR A 318 4.71 13.06 10.53
N TYR A 319 4.79 12.88 9.24
CA TYR A 319 5.50 11.77 8.61
C TYR A 319 6.88 12.27 8.14
N ALA A 320 7.93 11.55 8.48
CA ALA A 320 9.27 11.94 8.12
C ALA A 320 10.18 10.73 7.93
N CYS A 321 10.78 10.61 6.75
CA CYS A 321 11.75 9.57 6.41
C CYS A 321 13.11 10.21 6.18
N ARG A 322 14.08 9.90 7.01
CA ARG A 322 15.47 10.35 6.79
C ARG A 322 16.25 9.27 6.06
N PHE A 323 16.83 9.64 4.92
CA PHE A 323 17.65 8.79 4.06
C PHE A 323 19.14 9.14 4.26
N GLY A 324 19.83 8.31 5.03
CA GLY A 324 21.21 8.53 5.44
C GLY A 324 21.44 9.91 6.06
N ASP A 325 22.54 10.53 5.69
CA ASP A 325 22.84 11.93 6.02
C ASP A 325 22.44 12.89 4.89
N ARG A 326 21.90 12.38 3.79
CA ARG A 326 21.62 13.13 2.55
C ARG A 326 20.29 13.84 2.54
N ALA A 327 19.21 13.18 2.96
CA ALA A 327 17.87 13.69 2.71
C ALA A 327 16.89 13.41 3.85
N LEU A 328 15.87 14.30 3.97
CA LEU A 328 14.68 14.09 4.79
C LEU A 328 13.45 14.38 3.92
N VAL A 329 12.59 13.39 3.73
CA VAL A 329 11.24 13.56 3.15
C VAL A 329 10.28 13.81 4.30
N ILE A 330 9.45 14.87 4.23
CA ILE A 330 8.58 15.27 5.34
C ILE A 330 7.25 15.85 4.86
N TRP A 331 6.14 15.43 5.51
CA TRP A 331 4.79 15.97 5.28
C TRP A 331 3.92 15.79 6.52
N GLY A 332 2.68 16.23 6.49
CA GLY A 332 1.69 16.05 7.57
C GLY A 332 0.95 17.33 7.95
N ALA A 333 0.53 17.45 9.21
CA ALA A 333 -0.24 18.58 9.71
C ALA A 333 0.43 19.93 9.43
N GLU A 334 -0.36 20.90 8.98
CA GLU A 334 0.13 22.20 8.52
C GLU A 334 0.88 22.97 9.60
N ARG A 335 2.17 23.21 9.38
CA ARG A 335 3.04 24.06 10.20
C ARG A 335 4.28 24.50 9.43
N ALA A 336 4.93 25.56 9.88
CA ALA A 336 6.16 26.03 9.25
C ALA A 336 7.29 25.00 9.41
N LEU A 337 8.13 24.87 8.39
CA LEU A 337 9.41 24.15 8.43
C LEU A 337 10.52 25.19 8.24
N VAL A 338 11.44 25.30 9.20
CA VAL A 338 12.48 26.30 9.19
C VAL A 338 13.86 25.62 9.19
N PRO A 339 14.59 25.64 8.07
CA PRO A 339 15.99 25.23 8.05
C PRO A 339 16.82 26.29 8.80
N GLU A 340 17.65 25.84 9.72
CA GLU A 340 18.53 26.70 10.55
C GLU A 340 20.00 26.57 10.12
N ASP A 341 20.33 25.58 9.28
CA ASP A 341 21.65 25.40 8.69
C ASP A 341 21.63 25.78 7.20
N PRO A 342 22.54 26.65 6.73
CA PRO A 342 22.60 27.05 5.31
C PRO A 342 22.98 25.93 4.33
N ALA A 343 23.51 24.81 4.81
CA ALA A 343 23.77 23.63 3.99
C ALA A 343 22.48 22.86 3.64
N LEU A 344 21.34 23.17 4.27
CA LEU A 344 20.06 22.55 4.00
C LEU A 344 19.29 23.31 2.92
N SER A 345 18.79 22.59 1.93
CA SER A 345 17.90 23.12 0.91
C SER A 345 16.56 22.41 0.92
N VAL A 346 15.45 23.16 0.99
CA VAL A 346 14.09 22.59 0.93
C VAL A 346 13.58 22.68 -0.50
N ARG A 347 13.10 21.56 -1.01
CA ARG A 347 12.62 21.42 -2.39
C ARG A 347 11.20 20.83 -2.42
N ASP A 348 10.46 21.18 -3.46
CA ASP A 348 9.23 20.49 -3.83
C ASP A 348 9.55 19.16 -4.56
N LEU A 349 8.50 18.42 -4.93
CA LEU A 349 8.64 17.12 -5.59
C LEU A 349 9.14 17.19 -7.05
N SER A 350 9.21 18.38 -7.64
CA SER A 350 9.83 18.65 -8.93
C SER A 350 11.29 19.13 -8.82
N GLY A 351 11.84 19.16 -7.59
CA GLY A 351 13.19 19.61 -7.31
C GLY A 351 13.36 21.13 -7.21
N GLN A 352 12.25 21.91 -7.24
CA GLN A 352 12.34 23.38 -7.18
C GLN A 352 12.50 23.84 -5.72
N PRO A 353 13.33 24.88 -5.47
CA PRO A 353 13.48 25.45 -4.14
C PRO A 353 12.18 26.04 -3.60
N VAL A 354 11.89 25.81 -2.33
CA VAL A 354 10.72 26.35 -1.61
C VAL A 354 11.17 27.42 -0.64
N ALA A 355 10.82 28.68 -0.91
CA ALA A 355 11.28 29.83 -0.13
C ALA A 355 10.66 29.96 1.27
N GLN A 356 9.40 29.56 1.44
CA GLN A 356 8.67 29.55 2.72
C GLN A 356 8.05 28.17 2.95
N PRO A 357 8.84 27.19 3.36
CA PRO A 357 8.37 25.83 3.45
C PRO A 357 7.37 25.68 4.62
N ARG A 358 6.23 25.05 4.30
CA ARG A 358 5.20 24.63 5.24
C ARG A 358 4.82 23.19 4.95
N LEU A 359 4.67 22.41 5.99
CA LEU A 359 4.12 21.06 5.85
C LEU A 359 2.68 21.12 5.35
N SER A 360 2.32 20.13 4.61
CA SER A 360 0.95 19.87 4.13
C SER A 360 0.75 18.37 4.05
N PRO A 361 -0.45 17.83 4.33
CA PRO A 361 -0.76 16.43 4.12
C PRO A 361 -0.58 15.99 2.65
N ASP A 362 -0.86 16.90 1.70
CA ASP A 362 -0.93 16.57 0.28
C ASP A 362 0.34 16.91 -0.51
N ARG A 363 1.27 17.65 0.08
CA ARG A 363 2.49 18.13 -0.60
C ARG A 363 3.73 17.86 0.23
N PRO A 364 4.31 16.67 0.12
CA PRO A 364 5.60 16.36 0.74
C PRO A 364 6.70 17.34 0.31
N LEU A 365 7.61 17.61 1.23
CA LEU A 365 8.82 18.39 1.00
C LEU A 365 10.04 17.46 1.12
N VAL A 366 11.07 17.77 0.34
CA VAL A 366 12.37 17.10 0.42
C VAL A 366 13.41 18.10 0.91
N VAL A 367 14.02 17.81 2.05
CA VAL A 367 15.14 18.57 2.58
C VAL A 367 16.41 17.84 2.21
N LEU A 368 17.24 18.45 1.36
CA LEU A 368 18.55 17.93 0.97
C LEU A 368 19.66 18.63 1.75
N SER A 369 20.72 17.90 2.06
CA SER A 369 21.90 18.43 2.74
C SER A 369 23.17 18.21 1.92
N ASP A 370 23.97 19.26 1.80
CA ASP A 370 25.36 19.21 1.32
C ASP A 370 26.36 19.26 2.50
N GLY A 371 25.89 19.05 3.73
CA GLY A 371 26.66 19.11 4.97
C GLY A 371 26.14 18.13 6.02
N PRO A 372 25.78 18.59 7.23
CA PRO A 372 25.27 17.73 8.30
C PRO A 372 23.89 17.16 7.93
N ALA A 373 23.60 15.94 8.39
CA ALA A 373 22.31 15.29 8.18
C ALA A 373 21.13 16.19 8.61
N PRO A 374 20.04 16.24 7.83
CA PRO A 374 18.85 17.00 8.23
C PRO A 374 18.20 16.34 9.46
N ARG A 375 18.09 17.08 10.56
CA ARG A 375 17.57 16.59 11.85
C ARG A 375 16.58 17.58 12.46
N LEU A 376 15.36 17.09 12.70
CA LEU A 376 14.34 17.86 13.41
C LEU A 376 14.77 18.11 14.86
N GLY A 377 14.63 19.38 15.32
CA GLY A 377 15.04 19.83 16.65
C GLY A 377 16.54 20.16 16.79
N GLU A 378 17.36 19.92 15.75
CA GLU A 378 18.78 20.27 15.73
C GLU A 378 19.08 21.39 14.71
N ASN A 379 18.94 21.10 13.42
CA ASN A 379 19.19 22.04 12.32
C ASN A 379 17.95 22.31 11.44
N LEU A 380 16.82 21.68 11.80
CA LEU A 380 15.50 21.89 11.24
C LEU A 380 14.50 22.11 12.37
N ARG A 381 13.72 23.19 12.33
CA ARG A 381 12.68 23.48 13.31
C ARG A 381 11.29 23.44 12.69
N LEU A 382 10.36 22.83 13.43
CA LEU A 382 8.94 22.86 13.10
C LEU A 382 8.21 23.94 13.93
N GLY A 383 7.22 24.56 13.33
CA GLY A 383 6.26 25.39 14.06
C GLY A 383 5.46 24.57 15.09
N PRO A 384 4.64 25.23 15.93
CA PRO A 384 3.86 24.55 16.96
C PRO A 384 2.92 23.50 16.35
N GLN A 385 2.74 22.38 17.09
CA GLN A 385 1.76 21.34 16.77
C GLN A 385 0.44 21.70 17.46
N LEU A 386 -0.58 21.98 16.67
CA LEU A 386 -1.92 22.32 17.15
C LEU A 386 -2.90 21.15 17.11
N VAL A 387 -2.65 20.14 16.28
CA VAL A 387 -3.49 18.93 16.23
C VAL A 387 -3.25 18.10 17.49
N VAL A 388 -4.32 17.71 18.16
CA VAL A 388 -4.26 16.87 19.38
C VAL A 388 -4.85 15.49 19.17
N ALA A 389 -5.76 15.33 18.19
CA ALA A 389 -6.27 14.05 17.73
C ALA A 389 -6.66 14.14 16.26
N ASP A 390 -6.44 13.05 15.52
CA ASP A 390 -6.85 12.91 14.12
C ASP A 390 -7.22 11.45 13.83
N SER A 391 -8.38 11.24 13.20
CA SER A 391 -8.92 9.91 12.97
C SER A 391 -8.10 9.06 12.01
N PHE A 392 -7.44 9.71 11.04
CA PHE A 392 -6.61 9.06 10.02
C PHE A 392 -5.17 8.84 10.51
N ASP A 393 -4.52 9.90 11.02
CA ASP A 393 -3.11 9.83 11.43
C ASP A 393 -2.90 8.88 12.62
N GLN A 394 -3.90 8.79 13.50
CA GLN A 394 -3.91 7.91 14.68
C GLN A 394 -4.84 6.70 14.52
N PHE A 395 -5.13 6.29 13.28
CA PHE A 395 -5.87 5.05 13.06
C PHE A 395 -5.02 3.86 13.49
N ALA A 396 -5.64 2.89 14.17
CA ALA A 396 -5.00 1.65 14.59
C ALA A 396 -5.96 0.47 14.49
N TYR A 397 -5.43 -0.67 14.12
CA TYR A 397 -6.13 -1.95 14.18
C TYR A 397 -6.07 -2.53 15.60
N PRO A 398 -6.93 -3.52 15.96
CA PRO A 398 -6.92 -4.15 17.29
C PRO A 398 -5.52 -4.70 17.62
N GLY A 399 -5.03 -4.37 18.81
CA GLY A 399 -3.68 -4.73 19.27
C GLY A 399 -2.57 -3.76 18.86
N GLY A 400 -2.88 -2.75 18.02
CA GLY A 400 -1.97 -1.64 17.72
C GLY A 400 -2.06 -0.51 18.76
N GLU A 401 -1.08 0.40 18.75
CA GLU A 401 -1.14 1.62 19.56
C GLU A 401 -2.21 2.56 19.01
N ALA A 402 -3.27 2.78 19.79
CA ALA A 402 -4.31 3.76 19.49
C ALA A 402 -4.04 5.02 20.31
N GLY A 403 -3.68 6.11 19.64
CA GLY A 403 -3.66 7.46 20.22
C GLY A 403 -4.93 8.24 19.84
N GLY A 404 -5.19 9.33 20.56
CA GLY A 404 -6.25 10.29 20.24
C GLY A 404 -7.66 9.73 20.48
N PHE A 405 -8.27 9.13 19.46
CA PHE A 405 -9.64 8.62 19.54
C PHE A 405 -9.72 7.16 20.00
N HIS A 406 -10.54 6.91 21.04
CA HIS A 406 -11.07 5.58 21.33
C HIS A 406 -12.28 5.31 20.42
N ARG A 407 -12.28 4.19 19.71
CA ARG A 407 -13.30 3.84 18.71
C ARG A 407 -14.12 2.65 19.15
N PHE A 408 -15.43 2.75 19.00
CA PHE A 408 -16.38 1.67 19.31
C PHE A 408 -17.68 1.87 18.55
N VAL A 409 -18.53 0.86 18.56
CA VAL A 409 -19.90 0.94 18.04
C VAL A 409 -20.87 1.08 19.20
N ARG A 410 -21.87 1.96 19.05
CA ARG A 410 -22.97 2.14 20.00
C ARG A 410 -24.27 1.66 19.39
N VAL A 411 -25.00 0.77 20.09
CA VAL A 411 -26.30 0.24 19.67
C VAL A 411 -27.28 0.31 20.82
N GLY A 412 -28.28 1.18 20.75
CA GLY A 412 -29.28 1.33 21.82
C GLY A 412 -28.69 1.61 23.20
N GLY A 413 -27.52 2.28 23.27
CA GLY A 413 -26.78 2.56 24.51
C GLY A 413 -25.76 1.50 24.91
N GLU A 414 -25.71 0.36 24.26
CA GLU A 414 -24.68 -0.67 24.47
C GLU A 414 -23.42 -0.32 23.68
N VAL A 415 -22.24 -0.51 24.28
CA VAL A 415 -20.93 -0.36 23.66
C VAL A 415 -20.47 -1.71 23.12
N VAL A 416 -20.15 -1.78 21.82
CA VAL A 416 -19.65 -2.96 21.14
C VAL A 416 -18.24 -2.65 20.60
N PRO A 417 -17.22 -3.44 20.95
CA PRO A 417 -15.87 -3.22 20.48
C PRO A 417 -15.73 -3.57 19.00
N PHE A 418 -14.82 -2.89 18.32
CA PHE A 418 -14.34 -3.29 17.00
C PHE A 418 -13.44 -4.52 17.08
N ILE A 419 -13.52 -5.35 16.05
CA ILE A 419 -12.58 -6.43 15.75
C ILE A 419 -12.01 -6.22 14.35
N LEU A 420 -10.90 -6.87 14.04
CA LEU A 420 -10.40 -6.95 12.67
C LEU A 420 -11.39 -7.77 11.82
N GLY A 421 -11.82 -7.20 10.71
CA GLY A 421 -12.69 -7.89 9.76
C GLY A 421 -11.98 -9.10 9.13
N PRO A 422 -12.74 -10.12 8.69
CA PRO A 422 -12.14 -11.34 8.12
C PRO A 422 -11.45 -11.10 6.77
N GLY A 423 -11.73 -9.99 6.08
CA GLY A 423 -11.22 -9.68 4.75
C GLY A 423 -12.24 -9.94 3.65
N GLN A 424 -11.86 -9.64 2.42
CA GLN A 424 -12.71 -9.79 1.23
C GLN A 424 -13.02 -11.27 0.97
N GLN A 425 -14.27 -11.63 1.06
CA GLN A 425 -14.80 -12.98 0.74
C GLN A 425 -15.88 -12.90 -0.34
N THR A 426 -16.62 -11.78 -0.39
CA THR A 426 -17.71 -11.51 -1.34
C THR A 426 -17.69 -10.03 -1.72
N GLY A 427 -18.41 -9.63 -2.77
CA GLY A 427 -18.54 -8.23 -3.18
C GLY A 427 -19.00 -7.31 -2.04
N GLY A 428 -18.53 -6.05 -2.06
CA GLY A 428 -18.90 -5.03 -1.07
C GLY A 428 -18.08 -5.00 0.23
N VAL A 429 -17.15 -5.94 0.41
CA VAL A 429 -16.22 -5.94 1.55
C VAL A 429 -14.86 -5.39 1.11
N PRO A 430 -14.20 -4.50 1.87
CA PRO A 430 -12.90 -3.94 1.49
C PRO A 430 -11.81 -4.99 1.29
N TRP A 431 -10.96 -4.81 0.27
CA TRP A 431 -9.75 -5.62 0.07
C TRP A 431 -8.64 -5.29 1.08
N THR A 432 -8.57 -4.03 1.51
CA THR A 432 -7.69 -3.61 2.60
C THR A 432 -8.21 -4.10 3.96
N PRO A 433 -7.34 -4.29 4.96
CA PRO A 433 -7.78 -4.56 6.32
C PRO A 433 -8.75 -3.48 6.84
N TYR A 434 -9.81 -3.91 7.51
CA TYR A 434 -10.85 -3.03 8.04
C TYR A 434 -11.30 -3.49 9.43
N LEU A 435 -12.01 -2.61 10.13
CA LEU A 435 -12.65 -2.89 11.41
C LEU A 435 -14.13 -3.23 11.19
N THR A 436 -14.63 -4.20 11.92
CA THR A 436 -16.04 -4.57 11.97
C THR A 436 -16.42 -4.98 13.40
N THR A 437 -17.55 -5.63 13.60
CA THR A 437 -17.96 -6.18 14.90
C THR A 437 -18.29 -7.67 14.81
N ALA A 438 -18.23 -8.36 15.93
CA ALA A 438 -18.62 -9.77 16.00
C ALA A 438 -20.12 -10.02 15.79
N ARG A 439 -20.96 -8.98 15.81
CA ARG A 439 -22.42 -9.09 15.71
C ARG A 439 -22.95 -9.06 14.30
N ASP A 440 -22.36 -8.20 13.46
CA ASP A 440 -22.83 -7.96 12.10
C ASP A 440 -21.68 -7.42 11.26
N GLY A 441 -21.36 -8.09 10.17
CA GLY A 441 -20.31 -7.71 9.21
C GLY A 441 -20.71 -6.55 8.27
N SER A 442 -21.95 -6.07 8.31
CA SER A 442 -22.41 -4.96 7.46
C SER A 442 -21.88 -3.60 7.89
N LEU A 443 -21.45 -3.46 9.16
CA LEU A 443 -20.76 -2.27 9.66
C LEU A 443 -19.26 -2.44 9.44
N SER A 444 -18.65 -1.46 8.81
CA SER A 444 -17.20 -1.46 8.55
C SER A 444 -16.57 -0.09 8.77
N MET A 445 -15.26 -0.09 9.03
CA MET A 445 -14.47 1.14 9.12
C MET A 445 -12.99 0.84 8.85
N ASP A 446 -12.35 1.71 8.06
CA ASP A 446 -10.90 1.81 7.99
C ASP A 446 -10.42 3.24 8.29
N ALA A 447 -9.23 3.63 7.88
CA ALA A 447 -8.69 4.97 8.16
C ALA A 447 -9.39 6.08 7.37
N GLU A 448 -10.00 5.78 6.23
CA GLU A 448 -10.57 6.73 5.28
C GLU A 448 -12.07 6.57 5.08
N TYR A 449 -12.61 5.34 5.32
CA TYR A 449 -14.00 5.00 5.11
C TYR A 449 -14.65 4.49 6.39
N LEU A 450 -15.94 4.77 6.55
CA LEU A 450 -16.80 4.18 7.58
C LEU A 450 -18.19 3.94 7.01
N GLN A 451 -18.80 2.85 7.46
CA GLN A 451 -20.17 2.47 7.12
C GLN A 451 -20.93 2.13 8.40
N PRO A 452 -21.75 3.05 8.94
CA PRO A 452 -22.68 2.74 10.01
C PRO A 452 -23.78 1.81 9.50
N SER A 453 -24.50 1.16 10.40
CA SER A 453 -25.53 0.17 10.03
C SER A 453 -26.77 0.26 10.92
N MET A 454 -27.76 -0.59 10.63
CA MET A 454 -28.99 -0.73 11.42
C MET A 454 -29.13 -2.17 11.90
N TRP A 455 -29.13 -2.40 13.23
CA TRP A 455 -29.28 -3.75 13.77
C TRP A 455 -30.66 -3.94 14.40
N ASN A 456 -31.47 -4.80 13.80
CA ASN A 456 -32.85 -5.05 14.24
C ASN A 456 -33.67 -3.76 14.42
N GLY A 457 -33.50 -2.80 13.54
CA GLY A 457 -34.20 -1.51 13.60
C GLY A 457 -33.63 -0.51 14.62
N VAL A 458 -32.43 -0.79 15.19
CA VAL A 458 -31.71 0.11 16.08
C VAL A 458 -30.42 0.57 15.38
N ALA A 459 -30.17 1.88 15.36
CA ALA A 459 -28.95 2.42 14.77
C ALA A 459 -27.70 1.86 15.45
N ALA A 460 -26.79 1.35 14.66
CA ALA A 460 -25.42 0.97 15.03
C ALA A 460 -24.50 2.12 14.62
N GLU A 461 -24.18 2.97 15.61
CA GLU A 461 -23.43 4.21 15.43
C GLU A 461 -21.93 3.98 15.64
N ILE A 462 -21.10 4.54 14.76
CA ILE A 462 -19.64 4.54 14.90
C ILE A 462 -19.24 5.75 15.74
N VAL A 463 -18.55 5.52 16.85
CA VAL A 463 -18.16 6.55 17.82
C VAL A 463 -16.65 6.72 17.84
N HIS A 464 -16.19 7.98 17.72
CA HIS A 464 -14.82 8.41 17.97
C HIS A 464 -14.82 9.28 19.23
N ALA A 465 -14.37 8.73 20.35
CA ALA A 465 -14.34 9.38 21.65
C ALA A 465 -12.92 9.86 22.00
N PHE A 466 -12.77 11.14 22.25
CA PHE A 466 -11.54 11.76 22.74
C PHE A 466 -11.69 12.14 24.20
N THR A 467 -10.79 11.65 25.06
CA THR A 467 -10.72 12.04 26.47
C THR A 467 -9.67 13.14 26.64
N ALA A 468 -10.04 14.30 27.14
CA ALA A 468 -9.13 15.41 27.35
C ALA A 468 -8.11 15.08 28.46
N PRO A 469 -6.80 15.05 28.16
CA PRO A 469 -5.78 14.73 29.18
C PRO A 469 -5.56 15.90 30.17
N GLU A 470 -5.91 17.10 29.77
CA GLU A 470 -5.83 18.34 30.55
C GLU A 470 -6.94 19.30 30.13
N ALA A 471 -7.14 20.39 30.87
CA ALA A 471 -8.08 21.43 30.46
C ALA A 471 -7.60 22.11 29.17
N MET A 472 -8.46 22.19 28.15
CA MET A 472 -8.13 22.74 26.84
C MET A 472 -9.35 23.31 26.13
N VAL A 473 -9.10 24.16 25.13
CA VAL A 473 -10.11 24.65 24.19
C VAL A 473 -9.79 24.11 22.81
N LEU A 474 -10.74 23.43 22.18
CA LEU A 474 -10.54 22.76 20.89
C LEU A 474 -11.45 23.34 19.81
N SER A 475 -10.96 23.36 18.59
CA SER A 475 -11.76 23.37 17.37
C SER A 475 -11.90 21.91 16.88
N VAL A 476 -13.13 21.51 16.56
CA VAL A 476 -13.45 20.20 15.97
C VAL A 476 -13.68 20.42 14.49
N GLU A 477 -12.92 19.74 13.65
CA GLU A 477 -13.11 19.71 12.19
C GLU A 477 -13.52 18.29 11.80
N ALA A 478 -14.72 18.14 11.28
CA ALA A 478 -15.24 16.85 10.80
C ALA A 478 -15.57 16.96 9.31
N ARG A 479 -14.95 16.13 8.49
CA ARG A 479 -15.27 15.95 7.08
C ARG A 479 -15.95 14.61 6.93
N VAL A 480 -17.10 14.59 6.25
CA VAL A 480 -17.84 13.37 5.92
C VAL A 480 -18.38 13.53 4.50
N ALA A 481 -18.21 12.52 3.68
CA ALA A 481 -18.67 12.49 2.30
C ALA A 481 -19.30 11.13 2.02
N PRO A 482 -20.63 11.00 2.17
CA PRO A 482 -21.34 9.78 1.79
C PRO A 482 -21.12 9.46 0.30
N THR A 483 -21.12 8.18 -0.03
CA THR A 483 -21.04 7.75 -1.42
C THR A 483 -22.34 8.09 -2.18
N PRO A 484 -22.31 8.16 -3.52
CA PRO A 484 -23.52 8.42 -4.32
C PRO A 484 -24.64 7.39 -4.15
N GLU A 485 -24.33 6.22 -3.61
CA GLU A 485 -25.28 5.15 -3.32
C GLU A 485 -26.16 5.45 -2.10
N SER A 486 -25.73 6.33 -1.18
CA SER A 486 -26.54 6.75 -0.04
C SER A 486 -27.71 7.62 -0.50
N SER A 487 -28.93 7.16 -0.23
CA SER A 487 -30.15 7.83 -0.68
C SER A 487 -30.62 8.95 0.27
N ASP A 488 -30.26 8.87 1.54
CA ASP A 488 -30.73 9.79 2.61
C ASP A 488 -29.63 10.36 3.50
N GLY A 489 -28.36 9.89 3.29
CA GLY A 489 -27.17 10.36 3.94
C GLY A 489 -26.98 9.82 5.36
N VAL A 490 -25.89 10.20 5.98
CA VAL A 490 -25.51 9.79 7.34
C VAL A 490 -25.78 10.89 8.35
N VAL A 491 -26.03 10.50 9.60
CA VAL A 491 -26.24 11.44 10.70
C VAL A 491 -24.92 11.61 11.45
N ILE A 492 -24.34 12.83 11.44
CA ILE A 492 -23.20 13.16 12.31
C ILE A 492 -23.67 13.94 13.53
N SER A 493 -23.20 13.54 14.71
CA SER A 493 -23.48 14.27 15.96
C SER A 493 -22.23 14.42 16.80
N PHE A 494 -22.21 15.47 17.61
CA PHE A 494 -21.12 15.84 18.52
C PHE A 494 -21.65 15.89 19.94
N ARG A 495 -20.93 15.28 20.88
CA ARG A 495 -21.34 15.21 22.29
C ARG A 495 -20.16 15.59 23.17
N HIS A 496 -20.45 16.34 24.24
CA HIS A 496 -19.53 16.62 25.33
C HIS A 496 -20.06 15.94 26.58
N ASN A 497 -19.38 14.92 27.05
CA ASN A 497 -19.91 13.98 28.04
C ASN A 497 -21.29 13.45 27.58
N ASP A 498 -22.35 13.64 28.35
CA ASP A 498 -23.70 13.20 27.99
C ASP A 498 -24.52 14.24 27.20
N ALA A 499 -24.01 15.47 27.04
CA ALA A 499 -24.72 16.55 26.38
C ALA A 499 -24.43 16.58 24.86
N GLN A 500 -25.49 16.60 24.05
CA GLN A 500 -25.37 16.82 22.62
C GLN A 500 -25.07 18.30 22.34
N LEU A 501 -23.95 18.56 21.64
CA LEU A 501 -23.55 19.91 21.21
C LEU A 501 -24.22 20.30 19.88
N ALA A 502 -24.22 19.39 18.92
CA ALA A 502 -24.79 19.56 17.59
C ALA A 502 -25.11 18.21 16.95
N ALA A 503 -26.01 18.22 15.96
CA ALA A 503 -26.26 17.09 15.07
C ALA A 503 -26.73 17.61 13.71
N THR A 504 -26.38 16.90 12.62
CA THR A 504 -26.84 17.21 11.26
C THR A 504 -26.85 15.95 10.40
N THR A 505 -27.70 15.93 9.38
CA THR A 505 -27.65 14.91 8.34
C THR A 505 -26.78 15.41 7.19
N VAL A 506 -25.82 14.59 6.80
CA VAL A 506 -24.90 14.85 5.68
C VAL A 506 -25.31 13.99 4.50
N ARG A 507 -25.64 14.62 3.37
CA ARG A 507 -26.00 13.95 2.10
C ARG A 507 -24.95 14.11 1.01
N ASP A 508 -24.16 15.17 1.12
CA ASP A 508 -23.08 15.51 0.19
C ASP A 508 -21.81 15.77 0.99
N ALA A 509 -20.66 15.73 0.33
CA ALA A 509 -19.37 16.01 0.96
C ALA A 509 -19.41 17.32 1.74
N THR A 510 -19.30 17.25 3.06
CA THR A 510 -19.51 18.38 3.96
C THR A 510 -18.41 18.44 5.03
N GLY A 511 -17.93 19.66 5.29
CA GLY A 511 -17.12 19.97 6.46
C GLY A 511 -17.97 20.62 7.56
N VAL A 512 -17.96 20.04 8.75
CA VAL A 512 -18.59 20.62 9.96
C VAL A 512 -17.50 21.07 10.90
N THR A 513 -17.57 22.33 11.35
CA THR A 513 -16.61 22.89 12.31
C THR A 513 -17.34 23.35 13.56
N LEU A 514 -16.90 22.87 14.74
CA LEU A 514 -17.31 23.40 16.04
C LEU A 514 -16.13 24.16 16.66
N PRO A 515 -16.15 25.50 16.65
CA PRO A 515 -15.09 26.29 17.24
C PRO A 515 -15.26 26.42 18.76
N GLY A 516 -14.15 26.42 19.49
CA GLY A 516 -14.11 26.84 20.91
C GLY A 516 -14.80 25.89 21.89
N VAL A 517 -14.75 24.56 21.68
CA VAL A 517 -15.23 23.57 22.66
C VAL A 517 -14.28 23.54 23.85
N ALA A 518 -14.72 24.02 25.01
CA ALA A 518 -13.94 23.98 26.24
C ALA A 518 -14.13 22.65 26.95
N LEU A 519 -13.02 21.97 27.25
CA LEU A 519 -12.98 20.70 27.97
C LEU A 519 -12.16 20.84 29.24
N ALA A 520 -12.63 20.27 30.35
CA ALA A 520 -11.82 20.02 31.54
C ALA A 520 -11.01 18.72 31.39
N ALA A 521 -10.01 18.51 32.24
CA ALA A 521 -9.30 17.24 32.28
C ALA A 521 -10.26 16.09 32.61
N GLY A 522 -10.26 15.03 31.81
CA GLY A 522 -11.15 13.88 31.92
C GLY A 522 -12.49 14.01 31.18
N ASP A 523 -12.84 15.17 30.64
CA ASP A 523 -14.02 15.32 29.80
C ASP A 523 -13.88 14.49 28.51
N VAL A 524 -15.00 13.96 28.03
CA VAL A 524 -15.08 13.16 26.79
C VAL A 524 -15.82 13.95 25.72
N LEU A 525 -15.16 14.13 24.58
CA LEU A 525 -15.74 14.66 23.36
C LEU A 525 -15.95 13.50 22.37
N GLU A 526 -17.19 13.28 21.96
CA GLU A 526 -17.53 12.25 20.98
C GLU A 526 -17.94 12.85 19.65
N ILE A 527 -17.45 12.26 18.57
CA ILE A 527 -17.94 12.42 17.21
C ILE A 527 -18.60 11.09 16.83
N VAL A 528 -19.89 11.16 16.55
CA VAL A 528 -20.72 9.98 16.32
C VAL A 528 -21.29 10.03 14.91
N VAL A 529 -21.11 8.94 14.13
CA VAL A 529 -21.72 8.77 12.83
C VAL A 529 -22.70 7.62 12.88
N GLY A 530 -23.97 7.93 12.65
CA GLY A 530 -25.06 6.96 12.56
C GLY A 530 -25.60 6.84 11.15
N PRO A 531 -26.32 5.75 10.85
CA PRO A 531 -27.00 5.58 9.56
C PRO A 531 -28.16 6.58 9.42
N GLY A 532 -28.55 6.84 8.17
CA GLY A 532 -29.87 7.37 7.85
C GLY A 532 -30.99 6.35 8.14
N PRO A 533 -32.24 6.71 7.83
CA PRO A 533 -33.35 5.76 7.88
C PRO A 533 -33.16 4.53 6.97
N GLU A 534 -32.46 4.68 5.85
CA GLU A 534 -32.08 3.61 4.92
C GLU A 534 -30.56 3.41 4.94
N PRO A 535 -30.03 2.41 5.67
CA PRO A 535 -28.59 2.27 5.89
C PRO A 535 -27.81 1.74 4.68
N ASN A 536 -28.49 1.29 3.62
CA ASN A 536 -27.82 0.78 2.43
C ASN A 536 -27.09 1.91 1.69
N GLY A 537 -25.81 1.74 1.43
CA GLY A 537 -24.98 2.72 0.74
C GLY A 537 -24.50 3.88 1.62
N ASP A 538 -24.69 3.82 2.94
CA ASP A 538 -24.19 4.84 3.90
C ASP A 538 -22.66 4.79 4.12
N ASP A 539 -21.96 4.15 3.18
CA ASP A 539 -20.51 4.21 3.11
C ASP A 539 -20.04 5.65 2.86
N SER A 540 -19.08 6.09 3.65
CA SER A 540 -18.68 7.50 3.66
C SER A 540 -17.17 7.64 3.84
N ASN A 541 -16.55 8.48 3.00
CA ASN A 541 -15.22 9.01 3.32
C ASN A 541 -15.31 9.91 4.55
N TYR A 542 -14.35 9.81 5.45
CA TYR A 542 -14.36 10.63 6.66
C TYR A 542 -12.96 11.06 7.11
N ARG A 543 -12.88 12.16 7.82
CA ARG A 543 -11.73 12.56 8.63
C ARG A 543 -12.17 13.49 9.76
N PHE A 544 -11.75 13.22 10.98
CA PHE A 544 -12.01 14.03 12.17
C PHE A 544 -10.70 14.51 12.76
N THR A 545 -10.58 15.83 12.90
CA THR A 545 -9.38 16.47 13.45
C THR A 545 -9.75 17.39 14.62
N LEU A 546 -9.08 17.22 15.73
CA LEU A 546 -9.18 18.12 16.88
C LEU A 546 -7.94 19.01 16.94
N ARG A 547 -8.15 20.31 16.96
CA ARG A 547 -7.07 21.32 17.05
C ARG A 547 -7.21 22.15 18.30
N ARG A 548 -6.09 22.38 18.98
CA ARG A 548 -6.02 23.34 20.08
C ARG A 548 -6.24 24.75 19.51
N VAL A 549 -7.09 25.54 20.18
CA VAL A 549 -7.27 26.95 19.90
C VAL A 549 -6.27 27.73 20.79
N GLU A 550 -5.44 28.57 20.15
CA GLU A 550 -4.45 29.41 20.84
C GLU A 550 -5.11 30.56 21.61
#